data_c03517bfed91b422c30866ce7a363ab9
#
_entry.id   c03517bfed91b422c30866ce7a363ab9
#
_cell.length_a   1.000
_cell.length_b   1.000
_cell.length_c   1.000
_cell.angle_alpha   90.00
_cell.angle_beta   90.00
_cell.angle_gamma   90.00
#
_symmetry.space_group_name_H-M   'P 1'
#
loop_
_entity.id
_entity.type
_entity.pdbx_description
1 polymer ?
#
loop_
_entity_poly.entity_id
_entity_poly.type
_entity_poly.pdbx_seq_one_letter_code
_entity_poly.pdbx_strand_id
1 'polypeptide(L)'
;MSESNNSRRDFLKTTGAVAAASGVLSAVTPVHASADGTIQVALVGCGGRGTGAASNALSVPEEKIKLVAMGDVFEHRQKASYESLVRKFPKSVDVPDDRKFLGFDAYKKAMDCLNPGDVVILTTPPAFRWLHFGYAIEKGLNVFMENP
;
A
#
# COMPACT_ATOMS: atom_id res chain seq x y z
N MET A 1 -47.26 -11.88 32.10
CA MET A 1 -46.29 -11.51 31.08
C MET A 1 -44.99 -11.15 31.80
N SER A 2 -44.02 -12.04 31.76
CA SER A 2 -42.72 -11.85 32.45
C SER A 2 -41.74 -11.32 31.44
N GLU A 3 -41.33 -10.07 31.54
CA GLU A 3 -40.25 -9.48 30.73
C GLU A 3 -38.89 -10.04 31.22
N SER A 4 -38.24 -10.80 30.39
CA SER A 4 -36.89 -11.26 30.65
C SER A 4 -35.92 -10.11 30.42
N ASN A 5 -35.43 -9.56 31.52
CA ASN A 5 -34.41 -8.48 31.51
C ASN A 5 -33.05 -9.09 31.20
N ASN A 6 -32.73 -9.22 29.88
CA ASN A 6 -31.43 -9.72 29.42
C ASN A 6 -30.35 -8.67 29.72
N SER A 7 -29.56 -8.93 30.76
CA SER A 7 -28.45 -8.08 31.16
C SER A 7 -27.33 -8.13 30.11
N ARG A 8 -26.65 -6.99 29.86
CA ARG A 8 -25.42 -6.91 29.03
C ARG A 8 -24.38 -7.97 29.43
N ARG A 9 -24.39 -8.37 30.69
CA ARG A 9 -23.48 -9.39 31.23
C ARG A 9 -23.85 -10.79 30.75
N ASP A 10 -25.12 -11.09 30.53
CA ASP A 10 -25.57 -12.39 30.02
C ASP A 10 -25.33 -12.50 28.52
N PHE A 11 -25.46 -11.39 27.77
CA PHE A 11 -25.06 -11.31 26.37
C PHE A 11 -23.57 -11.63 26.18
N LEU A 12 -22.69 -11.05 26.98
CA LEU A 12 -21.25 -11.29 26.90
C LEU A 12 -20.86 -12.74 27.26
N LYS A 13 -21.56 -13.37 28.19
CA LYS A 13 -21.32 -14.79 28.54
C LYS A 13 -21.76 -15.73 27.41
N THR A 14 -22.87 -15.44 26.75
CA THR A 14 -23.39 -16.26 25.64
C THR A 14 -22.52 -16.13 24.40
N THR A 15 -22.00 -14.92 24.11
CA THR A 15 -21.10 -14.69 22.98
C THR A 15 -19.74 -15.36 23.17
N GLY A 16 -19.23 -15.43 24.41
CA GLY A 16 -17.99 -16.11 24.73
C GLY A 16 -18.05 -17.63 24.56
N ALA A 17 -19.22 -18.25 24.76
CA ALA A 17 -19.38 -19.70 24.64
C ALA A 17 -19.48 -20.18 23.18
N VAL A 18 -19.99 -19.33 22.27
CA VAL A 18 -20.11 -19.67 20.82
C VAL A 18 -18.76 -19.58 20.13
N ALA A 19 -17.84 -18.73 20.61
CA ALA A 19 -16.50 -18.60 20.04
C ALA A 19 -15.60 -19.83 20.26
N ALA A 20 -15.93 -20.67 21.25
CA ALA A 20 -15.14 -21.86 21.58
C ALA A 20 -15.53 -23.13 20.73
N ALA A 21 -16.68 -23.10 20.04
CA ALA A 21 -17.19 -24.24 19.30
C ALA A 21 -16.93 -24.19 17.78
N SER A 22 -16.59 -23.04 17.22
CA SER A 22 -16.18 -22.90 15.83
C SER A 22 -14.65 -22.87 15.75
N GLY A 23 -14.05 -24.05 15.62
CA GLY A 23 -12.62 -24.23 15.34
C GLY A 23 -12.20 -23.78 13.93
N VAL A 24 -12.75 -22.67 13.45
CA VAL A 24 -12.21 -21.90 12.34
C VAL A 24 -11.39 -20.78 12.98
N LEU A 25 -10.19 -21.10 13.48
CA LEU A 25 -9.12 -20.13 13.43
C LEU A 25 -8.95 -19.78 11.94
N SER A 26 -9.69 -18.76 11.48
CA SER A 26 -9.23 -17.98 10.35
C SER A 26 -7.84 -17.54 10.77
N ALA A 27 -6.81 -18.21 10.24
CA ALA A 27 -5.46 -17.72 10.34
C ALA A 27 -5.53 -16.32 9.75
N VAL A 28 -5.64 -15.31 10.62
CA VAL A 28 -5.35 -13.93 10.26
C VAL A 28 -3.86 -14.02 9.91
N THR A 29 -3.60 -14.35 8.65
CA THR A 29 -2.25 -14.23 8.12
C THR A 29 -1.91 -12.77 8.38
N PRO A 30 -0.87 -12.49 9.16
CA PRO A 30 -0.42 -11.11 9.29
C PRO A 30 -0.14 -10.63 7.87
N VAL A 31 -0.92 -9.66 7.41
CA VAL A 31 -0.67 -8.95 6.15
C VAL A 31 0.58 -8.12 6.43
N HIS A 32 1.73 -8.76 6.32
CA HIS A 32 3.01 -8.12 6.55
C HIS A 32 3.84 -8.22 5.28
N ALA A 33 4.34 -7.07 4.94
CA ALA A 33 5.53 -6.88 4.16
C ALA A 33 6.52 -8.04 4.37
N SER A 34 7.36 -8.26 3.37
CA SER A 34 8.39 -9.32 3.29
C SER A 34 8.90 -9.84 4.63
N ALA A 35 9.30 -11.11 4.67
CA ALA A 35 9.73 -11.85 5.86
C ALA A 35 10.82 -11.15 6.71
N ASP A 36 11.50 -10.14 6.17
CA ASP A 36 12.52 -9.32 6.85
C ASP A 36 11.97 -8.00 7.43
N GLY A 37 10.65 -7.79 7.38
CA GLY A 37 9.99 -6.58 7.85
C GLY A 37 10.19 -5.35 6.95
N THR A 38 10.66 -5.51 5.70
CA THR A 38 10.80 -4.41 4.74
C THR A 38 9.45 -4.10 4.09
N ILE A 39 9.01 -2.86 4.15
CA ILE A 39 7.84 -2.34 3.44
C ILE A 39 8.26 -1.94 2.03
N GLN A 40 7.72 -2.59 1.02
CA GLN A 40 7.95 -2.20 -0.36
C GLN A 40 6.92 -1.16 -0.80
N VAL A 41 7.39 -0.19 -1.56
CA VAL A 41 6.58 0.92 -2.04
C VAL A 41 6.67 1.02 -3.56
N ALA A 42 5.54 1.20 -4.23
CA ALA A 42 5.50 1.64 -5.63
C ALA A 42 4.94 3.06 -5.72
N LEU A 43 5.53 3.87 -6.59
CA LEU A 43 5.05 5.23 -6.88
C LEU A 43 4.34 5.26 -8.22
N VAL A 44 3.07 5.66 -8.23
CA VAL A 44 2.26 5.87 -9.44
C VAL A 44 1.87 7.33 -9.56
N GLY A 45 2.45 7.99 -10.55
CA GLY A 45 2.43 9.43 -10.72
C GLY A 45 3.70 10.08 -10.16
N CYS A 46 4.69 10.29 -11.03
CA CYS A 46 6.03 10.76 -10.65
C CYS A 46 6.19 12.29 -10.78
N GLY A 47 5.10 13.04 -10.63
CA GLY A 47 5.13 14.50 -10.56
C GLY A 47 5.74 15.02 -9.25
N GLY A 48 5.74 16.34 -9.06
CA GLY A 48 6.28 16.95 -7.84
C GLY A 48 5.63 16.44 -6.56
N ARG A 49 4.30 16.23 -6.58
CA ARG A 49 3.55 15.72 -5.44
C ARG A 49 3.92 14.26 -5.13
N GLY A 50 4.01 13.41 -6.16
CA GLY A 50 4.42 12.02 -6.02
C GLY A 50 5.84 11.88 -5.50
N THR A 51 6.78 12.65 -6.05
CA THR A 51 8.16 12.71 -5.58
C THR A 51 8.24 13.14 -4.11
N GLY A 52 7.43 14.14 -3.72
CA GLY A 52 7.33 14.60 -2.33
C GLY A 52 6.79 13.52 -1.39
N ALA A 53 5.70 12.86 -1.77
CA ALA A 53 5.09 11.79 -0.98
C ALA A 53 6.04 10.59 -0.80
N ALA A 54 6.70 10.16 -1.88
CA ALA A 54 7.72 9.11 -1.81
C ALA A 54 8.91 9.54 -0.94
N SER A 55 9.37 10.79 -1.06
CA SER A 55 10.43 11.33 -0.19
C SER A 55 10.04 11.31 1.29
N ASN A 56 8.79 11.65 1.61
CA ASN A 56 8.29 11.61 2.99
C ASN A 56 8.25 10.18 3.53
N ALA A 57 7.73 9.24 2.75
CA ALA A 57 7.71 7.84 3.13
C ALA A 57 9.12 7.29 3.40
N LEU A 58 10.08 7.58 2.51
CA LEU A 58 11.46 7.13 2.64
C LEU A 58 12.25 7.87 3.77
N SER A 59 11.69 8.93 4.34
CA SER A 59 12.30 9.70 5.42
C SER A 59 11.94 9.18 6.82
N VAL A 60 11.04 8.20 6.93
CA VAL A 60 10.61 7.66 8.23
C VAL A 60 11.81 6.99 8.90
N PRO A 61 12.25 7.46 10.08
CA PRO A 61 13.37 6.86 10.77
C PRO A 61 13.00 5.48 11.33
N GLU A 62 13.97 4.59 11.38
CA GLU A 62 13.86 3.24 11.95
C GLU A 62 13.02 2.24 11.14
N GLU A 63 12.31 2.68 10.11
CA GLU A 63 11.53 1.80 9.24
C GLU A 63 12.33 1.36 8.01
N LYS A 64 12.21 0.08 7.68
CA LYS A 64 12.80 -0.48 6.47
C LYS A 64 11.85 -0.28 5.29
N ILE A 65 11.90 0.89 4.67
CA ILE A 65 11.08 1.22 3.52
C ILE A 65 11.93 1.26 2.26
N LYS A 66 11.47 0.58 1.20
CA LYS A 66 12.12 0.57 -0.11
C LYS A 66 11.15 0.97 -1.21
N LEU A 67 11.53 1.93 -2.04
CA LEU A 67 10.86 2.21 -3.30
C LEU A 67 11.39 1.21 -4.33
N VAL A 68 10.50 0.35 -4.86
CA VAL A 68 10.87 -0.78 -5.72
C VAL A 68 10.34 -0.69 -7.14
N ALA A 69 9.36 0.17 -7.40
CA ALA A 69 8.79 0.37 -8.74
C ALA A 69 8.24 1.80 -8.92
N MET A 70 8.27 2.29 -10.15
CA MET A 70 7.73 3.60 -10.51
C MET A 70 6.92 3.51 -11.81
N GLY A 71 5.76 4.19 -11.84
CA GLY A 71 4.88 4.29 -12.99
C GLY A 71 4.44 5.72 -13.28
N ASP A 72 4.59 6.18 -14.53
CA ASP A 72 4.08 7.46 -15.00
C ASP A 72 3.73 7.38 -16.50
N VAL A 73 2.95 8.32 -16.99
CA VAL A 73 2.70 8.48 -18.43
C VAL A 73 3.84 9.24 -19.12
N PHE A 74 4.53 10.11 -18.38
CA PHE A 74 5.57 10.99 -18.89
C PHE A 74 6.97 10.56 -18.43
N GLU A 75 7.81 10.14 -19.36
CA GLU A 75 9.18 9.70 -19.11
C GLU A 75 10.01 10.75 -18.37
N HIS A 76 9.95 12.03 -18.80
CA HIS A 76 10.72 13.11 -18.19
C HIS A 76 10.38 13.32 -16.71
N ARG A 77 9.10 13.11 -16.30
CA ARG A 77 8.68 13.19 -14.90
C ARG A 77 9.21 12.02 -14.09
N GLN A 78 9.10 10.81 -14.62
CA GLN A 78 9.60 9.62 -13.97
C GLN A 78 11.13 9.70 -13.76
N LYS A 79 11.87 10.11 -14.79
CA LYS A 79 13.32 10.27 -14.73
C LYS A 79 13.73 11.32 -13.70
N ALA A 80 13.15 12.51 -13.72
CA ALA A 80 13.46 13.58 -12.77
C ALA A 80 13.14 13.17 -11.32
N SER A 81 12.01 12.49 -11.10
CA SER A 81 11.63 11.95 -9.80
C SER A 81 12.64 10.91 -9.30
N TYR A 82 12.99 9.95 -10.14
CA TYR A 82 13.96 8.90 -9.83
C TYR A 82 15.30 9.48 -9.42
N GLU A 83 15.87 10.39 -10.23
CA GLU A 83 17.15 11.03 -9.96
C GLU A 83 17.13 11.82 -8.64
N SER A 84 16.03 12.51 -8.33
CA SER A 84 15.86 13.23 -7.09
C SER A 84 15.83 12.30 -5.87
N LEU A 85 15.07 11.21 -5.97
CA LEU A 85 14.91 10.24 -4.88
C LEU A 85 16.18 9.43 -4.63
N VAL A 86 16.86 8.96 -5.67
CA VAL A 86 18.16 8.24 -5.54
C VAL A 86 19.22 9.13 -4.88
N ARG A 87 19.28 10.41 -5.26
CA ARG A 87 20.24 11.35 -4.67
C ARG A 87 20.02 11.52 -3.18
N LYS A 88 18.76 11.53 -2.75
CA LYS A 88 18.40 11.76 -1.34
C LYS A 88 18.40 10.48 -0.50
N PHE A 89 18.01 9.37 -1.11
CA PHE A 89 17.82 8.07 -0.43
C PHE A 89 18.47 6.91 -1.19
N PRO A 90 19.80 6.92 -1.38
CA PRO A 90 20.48 5.94 -2.24
C PRO A 90 20.36 4.49 -1.75
N LYS A 91 20.09 4.28 -0.46
CA LYS A 91 19.93 2.94 0.14
C LYS A 91 18.49 2.43 0.13
N SER A 92 17.51 3.32 -0.03
CA SER A 92 16.09 3.01 0.04
C SER A 92 15.39 3.02 -1.33
N VAL A 93 16.06 3.51 -2.37
CA VAL A 93 15.56 3.46 -3.74
C VAL A 93 16.21 2.29 -4.47
N ASP A 94 15.40 1.26 -4.72
CA ASP A 94 15.79 0.02 -5.38
C ASP A 94 14.87 -0.22 -6.58
N VAL A 95 14.95 0.68 -7.57
CA VAL A 95 14.13 0.66 -8.78
C VAL A 95 15.02 0.42 -9.99
N PRO A 96 15.20 -0.82 -10.40
CA PRO A 96 15.94 -1.14 -11.63
C PRO A 96 15.16 -0.66 -12.87
N ASP A 97 15.82 -0.64 -14.02
CA ASP A 97 15.25 -0.06 -15.24
C ASP A 97 14.00 -0.82 -15.75
N ASP A 98 13.91 -2.11 -15.51
CA ASP A 98 12.77 -2.95 -15.84
C ASP A 98 11.55 -2.74 -14.91
N ARG A 99 11.70 -1.97 -13.84
CA ARG A 99 10.62 -1.57 -12.93
C ARG A 99 10.26 -0.07 -13.02
N LYS A 100 10.70 0.59 -14.09
CA LYS A 100 10.33 1.94 -14.47
C LYS A 100 9.35 1.89 -15.64
N PHE A 101 8.06 1.93 -15.34
CA PHE A 101 7.02 1.71 -16.33
C PHE A 101 6.46 3.02 -16.87
N LEU A 102 6.23 3.07 -18.19
CA LEU A 102 5.65 4.21 -18.88
C LEU A 102 4.34 3.83 -19.56
N GLY A 103 3.42 4.80 -19.63
CA GLY A 103 2.13 4.67 -20.31
C GLY A 103 0.96 4.53 -19.34
N PHE A 104 -0.24 4.39 -19.93
CA PHE A 104 -1.48 4.36 -19.16
C PHE A 104 -1.68 3.09 -18.32
N ASP A 105 -1.00 2.01 -18.65
CA ASP A 105 -0.98 0.75 -17.91
C ASP A 105 0.19 0.62 -16.93
N ALA A 106 1.04 1.63 -16.86
CA ALA A 106 2.20 1.67 -15.97
C ALA A 106 1.84 1.44 -14.49
N TYR A 107 0.65 1.89 -14.06
CA TYR A 107 0.17 1.67 -12.70
C TYR A 107 0.01 0.18 -12.37
N LYS A 108 -0.52 -0.63 -13.30
CA LYS A 108 -0.66 -2.08 -13.11
C LYS A 108 0.70 -2.73 -12.93
N LYS A 109 1.60 -2.47 -13.88
CA LYS A 109 2.95 -3.04 -13.88
C LYS A 109 3.74 -2.67 -12.62
N ALA A 110 3.61 -1.42 -12.16
CA ALA A 110 4.25 -0.98 -10.92
C ALA A 110 3.68 -1.69 -9.68
N MET A 111 2.34 -1.86 -9.61
CA MET A 111 1.70 -2.58 -8.52
C MET A 111 1.95 -4.09 -8.58
N ASP A 112 2.17 -4.67 -9.77
CA ASP A 112 2.52 -6.08 -9.94
C ASP A 112 3.90 -6.44 -9.38
N CYS A 113 4.73 -5.43 -9.11
CA CYS A 113 6.00 -5.61 -8.41
C CYS A 113 5.86 -5.73 -6.88
N LEU A 114 4.65 -5.52 -6.35
CA LEU A 114 4.36 -5.53 -4.91
C LEU A 114 3.66 -6.81 -4.48
N ASN A 115 3.82 -7.16 -3.21
CA ASN A 115 3.09 -8.24 -2.58
C ASN A 115 1.88 -7.69 -1.80
N PRO A 116 0.86 -8.53 -1.51
CA PRO A 116 -0.22 -8.14 -0.60
C PRO A 116 0.34 -7.62 0.73
N GLY A 117 -0.16 -6.46 1.18
CA GLY A 117 0.34 -5.78 2.37
C GLY A 117 1.38 -4.69 2.13
N ASP A 118 2.03 -4.68 0.95
CA ASP A 118 2.90 -3.57 0.55
C ASP A 118 2.11 -2.29 0.25
N VAL A 119 2.79 -1.19 -0.02
CA VAL A 119 2.18 0.13 -0.16
C VAL A 119 2.31 0.66 -1.58
N VAL A 120 1.22 1.19 -2.12
CA VAL A 120 1.25 2.00 -3.34
C VAL A 120 0.92 3.47 -3.04
N ILE A 121 1.73 4.38 -3.57
CA ILE A 121 1.50 5.82 -3.53
C ILE A 121 0.86 6.24 -4.85
N LEU A 122 -0.39 6.76 -4.78
CA LEU A 122 -1.17 7.22 -5.93
C LEU A 122 -1.25 8.75 -5.94
N THR A 123 -0.61 9.38 -6.92
CA THR A 123 -0.62 10.84 -7.09
C THR A 123 -1.01 11.28 -8.50
N THR A 124 -1.68 10.40 -9.22
CA THR A 124 -2.25 10.69 -10.53
C THR A 124 -3.50 11.58 -10.41
N PRO A 125 -3.91 12.28 -11.48
CA PRO A 125 -5.12 13.08 -11.48
C PRO A 125 -6.37 12.28 -11.02
N PRO A 126 -7.34 12.93 -10.36
CA PRO A 126 -8.52 12.25 -9.79
C PRO A 126 -9.29 11.39 -10.78
N ALA A 127 -9.33 11.77 -12.05
CA ALA A 127 -10.01 11.04 -13.12
C ALA A 127 -9.53 9.58 -13.28
N PHE A 128 -8.30 9.28 -12.93
CA PHE A 128 -7.71 7.94 -13.05
C PHE A 128 -7.69 7.16 -11.73
N ARG A 129 -7.92 7.83 -10.60
CA ARG A 129 -7.73 7.23 -9.27
C ARG A 129 -8.65 6.08 -8.95
N TRP A 130 -9.91 6.17 -9.34
CA TRP A 130 -10.86 5.10 -9.10
C TRP A 130 -10.40 3.77 -9.73
N LEU A 131 -9.80 3.84 -10.92
CA LEU A 131 -9.25 2.69 -11.62
C LEU A 131 -8.00 2.14 -10.92
N HIS A 132 -7.07 3.04 -10.55
CA HIS A 132 -5.84 2.68 -9.86
C HIS A 132 -6.12 2.13 -8.46
N PHE A 133 -7.04 2.75 -7.73
CA PHE A 133 -7.45 2.32 -6.40
C PHE A 133 -8.11 0.93 -6.44
N GLY A 134 -9.05 0.70 -7.37
CA GLY A 134 -9.68 -0.60 -7.54
C GLY A 134 -8.66 -1.71 -7.73
N TYR A 135 -7.70 -1.51 -8.63
CA TYR A 135 -6.63 -2.46 -8.88
C TYR A 135 -5.75 -2.72 -7.64
N ALA A 136 -5.41 -1.69 -6.89
CA ALA A 136 -4.62 -1.83 -5.66
C ALA A 136 -5.36 -2.66 -4.60
N ILE A 137 -6.67 -2.46 -4.45
CA ILE A 137 -7.50 -3.24 -3.50
C ILE A 137 -7.61 -4.70 -3.93
N GLU A 138 -7.81 -4.97 -5.23
CA GLU A 138 -7.80 -6.34 -5.77
C GLU A 138 -6.49 -7.08 -5.50
N LYS A 139 -5.38 -6.36 -5.49
CA LYS A 139 -4.04 -6.87 -5.18
C LYS A 139 -3.75 -6.98 -3.68
N GLY A 140 -4.66 -6.52 -2.81
CA GLY A 140 -4.45 -6.51 -1.36
C GLY A 140 -3.39 -5.51 -0.87
N LEU A 141 -3.17 -4.43 -1.62
CA LEU A 141 -2.18 -3.40 -1.29
C LEU A 141 -2.76 -2.34 -0.34
N ASN A 142 -1.91 -1.78 0.49
CA ASN A 142 -2.20 -0.55 1.21
C ASN A 142 -2.04 0.65 0.26
N VAL A 143 -2.96 1.61 0.34
CA VAL A 143 -2.99 2.73 -0.58
C VAL A 143 -2.81 4.06 0.15
N PHE A 144 -1.80 4.81 -0.25
CA PHE A 144 -1.67 6.21 0.11
C PHE A 144 -2.01 7.08 -1.10
N MET A 145 -2.97 7.99 -0.95
CA MET A 145 -3.41 8.88 -2.03
C MET A 145 -3.20 10.34 -1.64
N GLU A 146 -2.57 11.08 -2.54
CA GLU A 146 -2.38 12.53 -2.42
C GLU A 146 -3.14 13.28 -3.50
N ASN A 147 -3.59 14.48 -3.19
CA ASN A 147 -4.12 15.38 -4.22
C ASN A 147 -2.96 15.94 -5.04
N PRO A 148 -3.10 15.92 -6.40
CA PRO A 148 -2.07 16.45 -7.29
C PRO A 148 -1.92 17.95 -7.15
#